data_29b9ddc382425e3aad1b5b37f60df359
#
_entry.id   29b9ddc382425e3aad1b5b37f60df359
#
_cell.length_a   1.000
_cell.length_b   1.000
_cell.length_c   1.000
_cell.angle_alpha   90.00
_cell.angle_beta   90.00
_cell.angle_gamma   90.00
#
_symmetry.space_group_name_H-M   'P 1'
#
loop_
_entity.id
_entity.type
_entity.pdbx_description
1 polymer ?
#
loop_
_entity_poly.entity_id
_entity_poly.type
_entity_poly.pdbx_seq_one_letter_code
_entity_poly.pdbx_strand_id
1 'polypeptide(L)'
;MKRMQELAGKLFFAAAMAAMLPAGAACAAPTAVQDAAVESKISDHAADEFIGFWEKEGNDRIGLTITPAEKGWYGIEISWPRNKQQVDMWTMTARPAGNHVLQYTDCKHYLLTFGEKYIEKEELLYEDGTGSLHMVAAKRITWQDDQDHKADGAAFVPLTSPLGGGL
;
A
#
# COMPACT_ATOMS: atom_id res chain seq x y z
N MET A 1 -45.12 0.44 -11.51
CA MET A 1 -45.85 1.69 -11.16
C MET A 1 -45.10 2.38 -10.03
N LYS A 2 -44.88 3.69 -10.24
CA LYS A 2 -44.41 4.75 -9.30
C LYS A 2 -42.93 4.67 -8.89
N ARG A 3 -42.06 5.49 -9.47
CA ARG A 3 -41.84 6.97 -9.42
C ARG A 3 -41.52 7.43 -7.99
N MET A 4 -40.39 8.02 -7.84
CA MET A 4 -40.12 9.48 -7.74
C MET A 4 -39.07 9.66 -6.66
N GLN A 5 -38.19 10.52 -6.63
CA GLN A 5 -37.73 11.74 -7.27
C GLN A 5 -36.51 12.21 -6.48
N GLU A 6 -35.50 12.59 -7.19
CA GLU A 6 -34.73 13.84 -7.08
C GLU A 6 -34.95 14.73 -5.86
N LEU A 7 -33.86 15.14 -5.27
CA LEU A 7 -33.76 16.54 -4.82
C LEU A 7 -32.29 16.99 -4.79
N ALA A 8 -32.00 17.89 -5.72
CA ALA A 8 -30.82 18.71 -5.77
C ALA A 8 -30.83 19.77 -4.66
N GLY A 9 -29.69 20.10 -4.14
CA GLY A 9 -29.53 21.21 -3.20
C GLY A 9 -28.18 21.88 -3.35
N LYS A 10 -28.08 22.77 -4.35
CA LYS A 10 -26.99 23.77 -4.44
C LYS A 10 -27.20 24.80 -3.34
N LEU A 11 -26.15 25.14 -2.61
CA LEU A 11 -26.08 26.43 -1.93
C LEU A 11 -24.70 27.06 -2.16
N PHE A 12 -24.73 28.07 -3.02
CA PHE A 12 -23.71 29.11 -3.15
C PHE A 12 -23.81 30.04 -1.94
N PHE A 13 -22.69 30.35 -1.32
CA PHE A 13 -22.56 31.58 -0.56
C PHE A 13 -21.28 32.32 -1.00
N ALA A 14 -21.50 33.35 -1.78
CA ALA A 14 -20.54 34.41 -2.02
C ALA A 14 -20.86 35.52 -1.00
N ALA A 15 -19.89 36.00 -0.29
CA ALA A 15 -19.94 37.30 0.38
C ALA A 15 -18.58 37.96 0.25
N ALA A 16 -18.54 38.93 -0.64
CA ALA A 16 -17.50 39.96 -0.71
C ALA A 16 -17.82 41.04 0.32
N MET A 17 -16.81 41.52 1.06
CA MET A 17 -16.84 42.90 1.55
C MET A 17 -15.45 43.48 1.70
N ALA A 18 -15.38 44.70 1.27
CA ALA A 18 -14.25 45.52 0.94
C ALA A 18 -13.54 46.19 2.14
N ALA A 19 -12.28 46.48 1.92
CA ALA A 19 -11.48 47.65 2.25
C ALA A 19 -11.64 48.38 3.60
N MET A 20 -10.55 48.45 4.33
CA MET A 20 -10.03 49.72 4.89
C MET A 20 -8.55 49.58 5.27
N LEU A 21 -7.68 50.35 4.63
CA LEU A 21 -6.32 50.62 5.05
C LEU A 21 -6.33 51.74 6.11
N PRO A 22 -5.42 51.69 7.07
CA PRO A 22 -4.64 52.86 7.38
C PRO A 22 -3.14 52.59 7.23
N ALA A 23 -2.47 53.60 6.70
CA ALA A 23 -1.03 53.72 6.60
C ALA A 23 -0.35 53.85 7.95
N GLY A 24 0.84 53.32 8.08
CA GLY A 24 1.86 53.81 8.97
C GLY A 24 2.41 52.83 9.97
N ALA A 25 3.59 52.27 9.69
CA ALA A 25 4.79 52.29 10.51
C ALA A 25 5.76 51.24 9.96
N ALA A 26 6.91 51.69 9.53
CA ALA A 26 8.05 50.86 9.21
C ALA A 26 8.53 50.18 10.50
N CYS A 27 8.48 48.88 10.52
CA CYS A 27 9.23 48.02 11.42
C CYS A 27 9.75 46.82 10.66
N ALA A 28 11.00 46.52 10.91
CA ALA A 28 11.84 45.51 10.33
C ALA A 28 11.12 44.24 9.94
N ALA A 29 11.32 43.79 8.71
CA ALA A 29 10.93 42.49 8.25
C ALA A 29 11.57 41.40 9.13
N PRO A 30 10.79 40.51 9.75
CA PRO A 30 11.33 39.23 10.09
C PRO A 30 11.58 38.48 8.77
N THR A 31 12.81 38.12 8.54
CA THR A 31 13.22 37.20 7.53
C THR A 31 12.26 36.03 7.58
N ALA A 32 11.34 35.92 6.63
CA ALA A 32 10.58 34.73 6.41
C ALA A 32 11.61 33.63 6.17
N VAL A 33 11.83 32.82 7.18
CA VAL A 33 12.39 31.50 7.00
C VAL A 33 11.39 30.84 6.08
N GLN A 34 11.72 30.83 4.78
CA GLN A 34 11.13 29.88 3.87
C GLN A 34 11.40 28.53 4.49
N ASP A 35 10.39 28.03 5.17
CA ASP A 35 10.22 26.60 5.37
C ASP A 35 10.05 26.05 3.95
N ALA A 36 11.19 25.93 3.27
CA ALA A 36 11.28 25.13 2.09
C ALA A 36 10.89 23.75 2.57
N ALA A 37 9.64 23.39 2.30
CA ALA A 37 9.23 22.01 2.28
C ALA A 37 10.36 21.29 1.53
N VAL A 38 11.20 20.62 2.27
CA VAL A 38 12.07 19.59 1.77
C VAL A 38 11.10 18.51 1.35
N GLU A 39 10.49 18.67 0.18
CA GLU A 39 10.04 17.57 -0.63
C GLU A 39 11.31 16.75 -0.80
N SER A 40 11.52 15.88 0.14
CA SER A 40 12.45 14.78 0.04
C SER A 40 12.10 14.17 -1.32
N LYS A 41 12.93 14.39 -2.31
CA LYS A 41 12.94 13.60 -3.53
C LYS A 41 13.24 12.20 -3.05
N ILE A 42 12.20 11.49 -2.66
CA ILE A 42 12.25 10.05 -2.51
C ILE A 42 12.62 9.61 -3.92
N SER A 43 13.83 9.14 -4.07
CA SER A 43 14.33 8.62 -5.34
C SER A 43 13.31 7.61 -5.82
N ASP A 44 12.92 7.65 -7.10
CA ASP A 44 11.98 6.69 -7.70
C ASP A 44 12.42 5.23 -7.52
N HIS A 45 13.60 5.00 -6.96
CA HIS A 45 14.24 3.72 -6.68
C HIS A 45 14.51 3.47 -5.19
N ALA A 46 13.96 4.28 -4.30
CA ALA A 46 14.28 4.20 -2.86
C ALA A 46 13.90 2.85 -2.19
N ALA A 47 13.12 2.03 -2.86
CA ALA A 47 12.66 0.74 -2.37
C ALA A 47 12.85 -0.40 -3.38
N ASP A 48 13.73 -0.25 -4.38
CA ASP A 48 14.03 -1.32 -5.35
C ASP A 48 14.61 -2.57 -4.71
N GLU A 49 15.16 -2.45 -3.50
CA GLU A 49 15.62 -3.58 -2.71
C GLU A 49 14.52 -4.58 -2.32
N PHE A 50 13.25 -4.14 -2.35
CA PHE A 50 12.09 -4.98 -2.09
C PHE A 50 11.65 -5.78 -3.31
N ILE A 51 12.00 -5.35 -4.53
CA ILE A 51 11.53 -5.97 -5.77
C ILE A 51 11.99 -7.41 -5.85
N GLY A 52 11.06 -8.32 -6.13
CA GLY A 52 11.38 -9.72 -6.36
C GLY A 52 10.32 -10.69 -5.85
N PHE A 53 10.75 -11.96 -5.81
CA PHE A 53 9.97 -13.06 -5.28
C PHE A 53 10.56 -13.50 -3.96
N TRP A 54 9.71 -13.62 -2.97
CA TRP A 54 10.08 -13.92 -1.60
C TRP A 54 9.26 -15.09 -1.09
N GLU A 55 9.85 -15.91 -0.25
CA GLU A 55 9.16 -17.00 0.44
C GLU A 55 9.19 -16.76 1.95
N LYS A 56 8.15 -17.20 2.64
CA LYS A 56 8.12 -17.09 4.11
C LYS A 56 9.20 -17.99 4.72
N GLU A 57 10.00 -17.43 5.59
CA GLU A 57 11.02 -18.16 6.33
C GLU A 57 10.43 -19.40 7.01
N GLY A 58 10.96 -20.58 6.67
CA GLY A 58 10.49 -21.87 7.17
C GLY A 58 9.20 -22.42 6.53
N ASN A 59 8.68 -21.77 5.48
CA ASN A 59 7.52 -22.28 4.72
C ASN A 59 7.52 -21.74 3.28
N ASP A 60 8.09 -22.48 2.36
CA ASP A 60 8.21 -22.19 0.93
C ASP A 60 6.88 -22.11 0.15
N ARG A 61 5.77 -22.53 0.78
CA ARG A 61 4.43 -22.45 0.17
C ARG A 61 3.77 -21.08 0.31
N ILE A 62 4.31 -20.24 1.18
CA ILE A 62 3.81 -18.88 1.40
C ILE A 62 4.74 -17.94 0.66
N GLY A 63 4.18 -17.25 -0.34
CA GLY A 63 4.90 -16.37 -1.23
C GLY A 63 4.53 -14.91 -1.05
N LEU A 64 5.50 -14.05 -1.29
CA LEU A 64 5.35 -12.61 -1.41
C LEU A 64 6.02 -12.18 -2.72
N THR A 65 5.28 -11.47 -3.56
CA THR A 65 5.78 -10.89 -4.81
C THR A 65 5.69 -9.39 -4.75
N ILE A 66 6.78 -8.70 -5.09
CA ILE A 66 6.84 -7.24 -5.14
C ILE A 66 7.33 -6.82 -6.52
N THR A 67 6.53 -6.03 -7.22
CA THR A 67 6.80 -5.54 -8.57
C THR A 67 6.77 -4.03 -8.61
N PRO A 68 7.61 -3.38 -9.44
CA PRO A 68 7.50 -1.94 -9.63
C PRO A 68 6.18 -1.60 -10.33
N ALA A 69 5.58 -0.49 -9.92
CA ALA A 69 4.41 0.11 -10.54
C ALA A 69 4.74 1.55 -10.98
N GLU A 70 3.75 2.28 -11.48
CA GLU A 70 3.98 3.65 -11.95
C GLU A 70 4.31 4.61 -10.79
N LYS A 71 5.13 5.62 -11.09
CA LYS A 71 5.39 6.78 -10.21
C LYS A 71 5.96 6.43 -8.83
N GLY A 72 6.83 5.43 -8.74
CA GLY A 72 7.46 5.04 -7.48
C GLY A 72 6.54 4.27 -6.54
N TRP A 73 5.44 3.72 -7.06
CA TRP A 73 4.61 2.75 -6.36
C TRP A 73 5.10 1.32 -6.60
N TYR A 74 4.67 0.42 -5.76
CA TYR A 74 4.99 -1.01 -5.83
C TYR A 74 3.70 -1.82 -5.70
N GLY A 75 3.49 -2.74 -6.64
CA GLY A 75 2.44 -3.76 -6.54
C GLY A 75 2.92 -4.91 -5.65
N ILE A 76 2.09 -5.34 -4.72
CA ILE A 76 2.42 -6.40 -3.78
C ILE A 76 1.32 -7.44 -3.81
N GLU A 77 1.73 -8.70 -3.87
CA GLU A 77 0.85 -9.86 -3.75
C GLU A 77 1.42 -10.81 -2.71
N ILE A 78 0.57 -11.28 -1.79
CA ILE A 78 0.93 -12.29 -0.80
C ILE A 78 -0.03 -13.46 -0.94
N SER A 79 0.52 -14.65 -1.09
CA SER A 79 -0.21 -15.92 -1.23
C SER A 79 0.05 -16.80 -0.03
N TRP A 80 -1.02 -17.19 0.67
CA TRP A 80 -0.93 -18.00 1.89
C TRP A 80 -1.90 -19.17 1.84
N PRO A 81 -1.46 -20.37 1.46
CA PRO A 81 -2.31 -21.55 1.40
C PRO A 81 -2.88 -21.92 2.78
N ARG A 82 -4.19 -22.06 2.88
CA ARG A 82 -4.88 -22.63 4.05
C ARG A 82 -4.86 -24.15 4.01
N ASN A 83 -5.11 -24.70 2.82
CA ASN A 83 -5.14 -26.13 2.56
C ASN A 83 -4.88 -26.39 1.05
N LYS A 84 -5.20 -27.58 0.55
CA LYS A 84 -4.97 -27.94 -0.86
C LYS A 84 -5.88 -27.20 -1.85
N GLN A 85 -7.00 -26.68 -1.39
CA GLN A 85 -8.02 -26.07 -2.25
C GLN A 85 -8.24 -24.58 -1.93
N GLN A 86 -7.70 -24.07 -0.84
CA GLN A 86 -7.95 -22.70 -0.41
C GLN A 86 -6.66 -21.94 -0.17
N VAL A 87 -6.64 -20.71 -0.68
CA VAL A 87 -5.53 -19.77 -0.54
C VAL A 87 -6.07 -18.41 -0.11
N ASP A 88 -5.50 -17.86 0.95
CA ASP A 88 -5.62 -16.44 1.20
C ASP A 88 -4.72 -15.67 0.23
N MET A 89 -5.26 -14.64 -0.39
CA MET A 89 -4.54 -13.77 -1.30
C MET A 89 -4.71 -12.32 -0.86
N TRP A 90 -3.62 -11.64 -0.59
CA TRP A 90 -3.62 -10.19 -0.37
C TRP A 90 -3.03 -9.49 -1.57
N THR A 91 -3.69 -8.44 -2.03
CA THR A 91 -3.20 -7.56 -3.09
C THR A 91 -3.24 -6.12 -2.62
N MET A 92 -2.17 -5.38 -2.84
CA MET A 92 -2.06 -4.00 -2.39
C MET A 92 -1.08 -3.21 -3.24
N THR A 93 -1.23 -1.89 -3.21
CA THR A 93 -0.22 -0.97 -3.72
C THR A 93 0.47 -0.26 -2.56
N ALA A 94 1.77 -0.16 -2.61
CA ALA A 94 2.58 0.43 -1.56
C ALA A 94 3.49 1.53 -2.09
N ARG A 95 3.91 2.40 -1.21
CA ARG A 95 4.91 3.44 -1.48
C ARG A 95 5.99 3.45 -0.40
N PRO A 96 7.20 3.91 -0.73
CA PRO A 96 8.22 4.14 0.27
C PRO A 96 7.74 5.11 1.36
N ALA A 97 7.93 4.75 2.62
CA ALA A 97 7.53 5.54 3.79
C ALA A 97 8.71 5.80 4.74
N GLY A 98 9.89 5.99 4.18
CA GLY A 98 11.13 6.17 4.92
C GLY A 98 12.14 5.07 4.60
N ASN A 99 13.20 5.00 5.40
CA ASN A 99 14.27 4.04 5.17
C ASN A 99 13.77 2.61 5.35
N HIS A 100 13.87 1.82 4.26
CA HIS A 100 13.57 0.39 4.29
C HIS A 100 12.12 0.03 4.69
N VAL A 101 11.15 0.91 4.37
CA VAL A 101 9.73 0.69 4.65
C VAL A 101 8.90 0.93 3.40
N LEU A 102 8.02 -0.01 3.07
CA LEU A 102 6.88 0.15 2.17
C LEU A 102 5.60 0.20 2.98
N GLN A 103 4.75 1.21 2.75
CA GLN A 103 3.46 1.37 3.42
C GLN A 103 2.32 1.30 2.42
N TYR A 104 1.22 0.64 2.78
CA TYR A 104 0.02 0.51 1.98
C TYR A 104 -1.24 0.89 2.77
N THR A 105 -2.31 1.26 2.03
CA THR A 105 -3.60 1.72 2.58
C THR A 105 -4.81 1.19 1.80
N ASP A 106 -4.60 0.27 0.88
CA ASP A 106 -5.60 -0.22 -0.07
C ASP A 106 -5.58 -1.75 -0.20
N CYS A 107 -5.12 -2.44 0.86
CA CYS A 107 -5.01 -3.89 0.83
C CYS A 107 -6.40 -4.54 0.70
N LYS A 108 -6.50 -5.44 -0.26
CA LYS A 108 -7.64 -6.34 -0.41
C LYS A 108 -7.23 -7.74 -0.04
N HIS A 109 -8.04 -8.39 0.77
CA HIS A 109 -7.85 -9.77 1.17
C HIS A 109 -8.93 -10.64 0.57
N TYR A 110 -8.54 -11.63 -0.19
CA TYR A 110 -9.42 -12.60 -0.82
C TYR A 110 -9.19 -14.00 -0.27
N LEU A 111 -10.25 -14.76 -0.17
CA LEU A 111 -10.18 -16.22 -0.06
C LEU A 111 -10.49 -16.82 -1.42
N LEU A 112 -9.49 -17.45 -2.02
CA LEU A 112 -9.62 -18.18 -3.28
C LEU A 112 -9.87 -19.66 -2.99
N THR A 113 -10.90 -20.22 -3.64
CA THR A 113 -11.15 -21.68 -3.62
C THR A 113 -10.89 -22.23 -5.01
N PHE A 114 -10.01 -23.22 -5.09
CA PHE A 114 -9.58 -23.86 -6.33
C PHE A 114 -10.35 -25.18 -6.53
N GLY A 115 -10.89 -25.35 -7.73
CA GLY A 115 -11.33 -26.62 -8.25
C GLY A 115 -10.20 -27.38 -8.94
N GLU A 116 -10.57 -28.35 -9.77
CA GLU A 116 -9.57 -29.18 -10.47
C GLU A 116 -8.70 -28.42 -11.46
N LYS A 117 -9.20 -27.34 -12.08
CA LYS A 117 -8.53 -26.63 -13.18
C LYS A 117 -8.49 -25.11 -13.05
N TYR A 118 -9.33 -24.52 -12.21
CA TYR A 118 -9.49 -23.07 -12.13
C TYR A 118 -9.96 -22.64 -10.74
N ILE A 119 -9.97 -21.34 -10.50
CA ILE A 119 -10.57 -20.75 -9.30
C ILE A 119 -12.09 -20.89 -9.44
N GLU A 120 -12.71 -21.62 -8.52
CA GLU A 120 -14.17 -21.83 -8.50
C GLU A 120 -14.89 -20.72 -7.72
N LYS A 121 -14.23 -20.18 -6.70
CA LYS A 121 -14.80 -19.11 -5.88
C LYS A 121 -13.71 -18.14 -5.47
N GLU A 122 -14.06 -16.87 -5.58
CA GLU A 122 -13.31 -15.76 -5.02
C GLU A 122 -14.22 -15.04 -4.02
N GLU A 123 -13.75 -14.85 -2.81
CA GLU A 123 -14.49 -14.18 -1.75
C GLU A 123 -13.63 -13.05 -1.17
N LEU A 124 -14.10 -11.81 -1.34
CA LEU A 124 -13.48 -10.65 -0.73
C LEU A 124 -13.79 -10.66 0.77
N LEU A 125 -12.76 -10.76 1.60
CA LEU A 125 -12.90 -10.79 3.05
C LEU A 125 -12.86 -9.38 3.64
N TYR A 126 -11.96 -8.52 3.13
CA TYR A 126 -11.93 -7.08 3.40
C TYR A 126 -11.22 -6.31 2.29
N GLU A 127 -11.43 -5.02 2.26
CA GLU A 127 -10.73 -4.02 1.44
C GLU A 127 -10.32 -2.84 2.31
N ASP A 128 -9.52 -1.93 1.77
CA ASP A 128 -8.98 -0.75 2.46
C ASP A 128 -8.11 -1.12 3.69
N GLY A 129 -7.51 -2.31 3.69
CA GLY A 129 -6.58 -2.70 4.73
C GLY A 129 -5.32 -1.84 4.71
N THR A 130 -4.74 -1.62 5.88
CA THR A 130 -3.49 -0.85 6.05
C THR A 130 -2.39 -1.72 6.63
N GLY A 131 -1.15 -1.29 6.43
CA GLY A 131 0.00 -1.97 7.01
C GLY A 131 1.31 -1.59 6.34
N SER A 132 2.34 -2.39 6.58
CA SER A 132 3.68 -2.10 6.11
C SER A 132 4.54 -3.34 5.91
N LEU A 133 5.53 -3.20 5.02
CA LEU A 133 6.63 -4.14 4.88
C LEU A 133 7.93 -3.44 5.28
N HIS A 134 8.75 -4.11 6.05
CA HIS A 134 10.02 -3.59 6.55
C HIS A 134 11.17 -4.48 6.11
N MET A 135 12.18 -3.91 5.46
CA MET A 135 13.45 -4.59 5.24
C MET A 135 14.27 -4.51 6.54
N VAL A 136 14.18 -5.54 7.36
CA VAL A 136 14.82 -5.57 8.70
C VAL A 136 16.27 -6.02 8.67
N ALA A 137 16.70 -6.67 7.60
CA ALA A 137 18.08 -7.03 7.32
C ALA A 137 18.26 -7.16 5.81
N ALA A 138 19.51 -7.21 5.35
CA ALA A 138 19.78 -7.49 3.95
C ALA A 138 19.05 -8.78 3.53
N LYS A 139 18.10 -8.64 2.58
CA LYS A 139 17.30 -9.75 2.06
C LYS A 139 16.38 -10.43 3.11
N ARG A 140 15.82 -9.67 4.04
CA ARG A 140 14.81 -10.16 4.96
C ARG A 140 13.73 -9.12 5.19
N ILE A 141 12.50 -9.43 4.77
CA ILE A 141 11.32 -8.57 4.89
C ILE A 141 10.43 -9.09 6.01
N THR A 142 9.91 -8.20 6.84
CA THR A 142 8.81 -8.50 7.76
C THR A 142 7.55 -7.80 7.27
N TRP A 143 6.41 -8.42 7.43
CA TRP A 143 5.11 -7.87 7.09
C TRP A 143 4.30 -7.63 8.35
N GLN A 144 3.66 -6.49 8.43
CA GLN A 144 2.70 -6.11 9.46
C GLN A 144 1.38 -5.73 8.77
N ASP A 145 0.30 -6.40 9.15
CA ASP A 145 -1.05 -6.13 8.69
C ASP A 145 -1.90 -5.64 9.87
N ASP A 146 -2.51 -4.46 9.71
CA ASP A 146 -3.26 -3.81 10.78
C ASP A 146 -4.70 -4.34 10.91
N GLN A 147 -5.15 -5.21 9.99
CA GLN A 147 -6.52 -5.72 9.96
C GLN A 147 -6.70 -7.03 10.70
N ASP A 148 -6.04 -8.08 10.28
CA ASP A 148 -6.26 -9.42 10.82
C ASP A 148 -5.06 -9.96 11.63
N HIS A 149 -3.96 -9.24 11.65
CA HIS A 149 -2.72 -9.58 12.38
C HIS A 149 -2.15 -10.98 12.08
N LYS A 150 -2.65 -11.64 11.03
CA LYS A 150 -2.22 -13.00 10.66
C LYS A 150 -0.74 -13.08 10.32
N ALA A 151 -0.21 -11.98 9.84
CA ALA A 151 1.17 -11.86 9.39
C ALA A 151 2.14 -11.39 10.46
N ASP A 152 1.66 -11.00 11.63
CA ASP A 152 2.51 -10.42 12.66
C ASP A 152 3.68 -11.34 12.99
N GLY A 153 4.89 -10.82 12.75
CA GLY A 153 6.13 -11.57 12.91
C GLY A 153 6.49 -12.51 11.74
N ALA A 154 5.71 -12.56 10.66
CA ALA A 154 6.09 -13.28 9.46
C ALA A 154 7.30 -12.61 8.80
N ALA A 155 8.35 -13.37 8.54
CA ALA A 155 9.51 -12.94 7.82
C ALA A 155 9.59 -13.64 6.47
N PHE A 156 10.02 -12.89 5.45
CA PHE A 156 10.21 -13.38 4.09
C PHE A 156 11.67 -13.22 3.70
N VAL A 157 12.19 -14.22 2.99
CA VAL A 157 13.54 -14.25 2.42
C VAL A 157 13.43 -14.43 0.91
N PRO A 158 14.44 -14.04 0.12
CA PRO A 158 14.38 -14.23 -1.32
C PRO A 158 14.15 -15.69 -1.66
N LEU A 159 13.27 -15.93 -2.63
CA LEU A 159 13.03 -17.26 -3.17
C LEU A 159 14.36 -17.83 -3.69
N THR A 160 14.85 -18.85 -3.03
CA THR A 160 16.16 -19.48 -3.33
C THR A 160 16.04 -20.65 -4.28
N SER A 161 14.83 -21.23 -4.41
CA SER A 161 14.59 -22.28 -5.39
C SER A 161 14.50 -21.68 -6.79
N PRO A 162 15.35 -22.12 -7.73
CA PRO A 162 15.04 -21.87 -9.13
C PRO A 162 13.69 -22.51 -9.38
N LEU A 163 12.74 -21.76 -9.92
CA LEU A 163 11.44 -22.25 -10.41
C LEU A 163 11.70 -23.58 -11.10
N GLY A 164 11.22 -24.66 -10.50
CA GLY A 164 11.61 -26.02 -10.77
C GLY A 164 11.83 -26.33 -12.22
N GLY A 165 13.06 -26.51 -12.59
CA GLY A 165 13.45 -27.23 -13.79
C GLY A 165 13.13 -28.71 -13.59
N GLY A 166 11.85 -29.04 -13.69
CA GLY A 166 11.35 -30.39 -13.86
C GLY A 166 10.90 -30.52 -15.30
N LEU A 167 11.79 -30.98 -16.18
CA LEU A 167 11.45 -31.61 -17.43
C LEU A 167 10.96 -33.03 -17.18
#